data_498eb26d50a18d109ccb276479ce2210
#
_entry.id   498eb26d50a18d109ccb276479ce2210
#
_cell.length_a   1.000
_cell.length_b   1.000
_cell.length_c   1.000
_cell.angle_alpha   90.00
_cell.angle_beta   90.00
_cell.angle_gamma   90.00
#
_symmetry.space_group_name_H-M   'P 1'
#
loop_
_entity.id
_entity.type
_entity.pdbx_description
1 polymer ?
#
loop_
_entity_poly.entity_id
_entity_poly.type
_entity_poly.pdbx_seq_one_letter_code
_entity_poly.pdbx_strand_id
1 'polypeptide(L)'
;MSYDTIRMSDPELYGAMKNELERQRDHIELIASENFTSRAVMEAMGSHLTNKYAEGYPGARYYGGCEYVDIVEQLAIDRAKKLFGAEHANVQPHSGSQANVAVYLALLKPGDTILGMDLSHGGHLTHGSKASISGKYFNACFYGVDPETEMIDYEKAMQIAGECKPKIIIAGASAYSRIIDFKKMREIADEVGAYLMVDMAHIGGLVAAGVHPSPVPYADVVTSTTHKTLRGPRGAIILCKDELKKKINSAVFPGTQGGPLMHIIAGKAVCFKEAMSEEFKAYQRQVVKNAAVLADTLSEGGIRLVSGGTDNHLMLADTMSLGRTGNEVQELLDAAHITANKNSIPFDTQSVKLTSGMRFGTPAVTTRGMGEDEMRDIGKMIVRIINDGDKAIDDVKQQVLSLCERFPLYPEIEM
;
A
#
# COMPACT_ATOMS: atom_id res chain seq x y z
N MET A 1 25.21 4.85 -6.67
CA MET A 1 24.58 6.06 -7.26
C MET A 1 25.34 7.23 -6.70
N SER A 2 25.94 8.10 -7.54
CA SER A 2 26.59 9.30 -7.08
C SER A 2 25.60 10.46 -7.09
N TYR A 3 25.59 11.25 -6.03
CA TYR A 3 24.78 12.49 -5.90
C TYR A 3 25.65 13.75 -6.02
N ASP A 4 26.87 13.63 -6.54
CA ASP A 4 27.81 14.77 -6.69
C ASP A 4 27.26 15.92 -7.52
N THR A 5 26.50 15.62 -8.57
CA THR A 5 25.88 16.67 -9.40
C THR A 5 24.86 17.47 -8.60
N ILE A 6 24.03 16.82 -7.76
CA ILE A 6 23.07 17.51 -6.87
C ILE A 6 23.85 18.31 -5.83
N ARG A 7 24.88 17.72 -5.22
CA ARG A 7 25.71 18.41 -4.23
C ARG A 7 26.33 19.71 -4.76
N MET A 8 26.75 19.71 -6.03
CA MET A 8 27.32 20.90 -6.66
C MET A 8 26.28 21.94 -7.10
N SER A 9 25.10 21.47 -7.58
CA SER A 9 24.06 22.34 -8.13
C SER A 9 23.08 22.87 -7.06
N ASP A 10 22.81 22.09 -6.04
CA ASP A 10 21.87 22.41 -4.95
C ASP A 10 22.32 21.77 -3.63
N PRO A 11 23.27 22.40 -2.92
CA PRO A 11 23.78 21.88 -1.65
C PRO A 11 22.72 21.76 -0.54
N GLU A 12 21.70 22.63 -0.56
CA GLU A 12 20.62 22.63 0.44
C GLU A 12 19.74 21.38 0.26
N LEU A 13 19.31 21.11 -0.97
CA LEU A 13 18.57 19.89 -1.29
C LEU A 13 19.40 18.64 -0.99
N TYR A 14 20.69 18.65 -1.37
CA TYR A 14 21.60 17.54 -1.06
C TYR A 14 21.67 17.26 0.45
N GLY A 15 21.76 18.29 1.28
CA GLY A 15 21.77 18.18 2.74
C GLY A 15 20.49 17.54 3.27
N ALA A 16 19.32 17.95 2.76
CA ALA A 16 18.03 17.36 3.14
C ALA A 16 17.94 15.88 2.72
N MET A 17 18.36 15.52 1.51
CA MET A 17 18.40 14.16 1.03
C MET A 17 19.32 13.27 1.85
N LYS A 18 20.49 13.78 2.24
CA LYS A 18 21.45 13.08 3.09
C LYS A 18 20.83 12.80 4.47
N ASN A 19 20.24 13.80 5.11
CA ASN A 19 19.60 13.65 6.42
C ASN A 19 18.44 12.62 6.36
N GLU A 20 17.66 12.60 5.29
CA GLU A 20 16.60 11.61 5.13
C GLU A 20 17.16 10.19 4.95
N LEU A 21 18.26 10.01 4.21
CA LEU A 21 18.92 8.71 4.11
C LEU A 21 19.46 8.23 5.46
N GLU A 22 20.06 9.13 6.24
CA GLU A 22 20.53 8.84 7.60
C GLU A 22 19.36 8.46 8.51
N ARG A 23 18.24 9.22 8.47
CA ARG A 23 17.01 8.85 9.19
C ARG A 23 16.53 7.44 8.82
N GLN A 24 16.43 7.12 7.54
CA GLN A 24 16.01 5.79 7.11
C GLN A 24 16.96 4.68 7.58
N ARG A 25 18.25 4.96 7.67
CA ARG A 25 19.25 4.01 8.16
C ARG A 25 19.14 3.77 9.66
N ASP A 26 18.88 4.81 10.43
CA ASP A 26 18.91 4.81 11.90
C ASP A 26 17.55 4.48 12.54
N HIS A 27 16.49 4.32 11.73
CA HIS A 27 15.15 4.03 12.22
C HIS A 27 14.68 2.64 11.79
N ILE A 28 13.86 2.02 12.63
CA ILE A 28 13.06 0.85 12.30
C ILE A 28 11.77 1.34 11.66
N GLU A 29 11.55 1.04 10.37
CA GLU A 29 10.38 1.46 9.61
C GLU A 29 9.27 0.39 9.67
N LEU A 30 8.17 0.70 10.37
CA LEU A 30 7.01 -0.16 10.54
C LEU A 30 5.72 0.43 9.97
N ILE A 31 5.78 1.52 9.19
CA ILE A 31 4.61 2.00 8.45
C ILE A 31 4.26 0.96 7.39
N ALA A 32 3.08 0.34 7.51
CA ALA A 32 2.66 -0.79 6.68
C ALA A 32 2.57 -0.49 5.17
N SER A 33 2.50 0.79 4.80
CA SER A 33 2.45 1.27 3.41
C SER A 33 3.80 1.73 2.87
N GLU A 34 4.88 1.59 3.63
CA GLU A 34 6.24 1.95 3.21
C GLU A 34 7.10 0.72 2.93
N ASN A 35 8.11 0.92 2.08
CA ASN A 35 9.08 -0.09 1.72
C ASN A 35 10.34 0.56 1.15
N PHE A 36 11.43 -0.20 1.11
CA PHE A 36 12.68 0.21 0.49
C PHE A 36 12.79 -0.42 -0.89
N THR A 37 12.77 0.40 -1.93
CA THR A 37 12.84 -0.08 -3.32
C THR A 37 14.27 -0.45 -3.72
N SER A 38 14.42 -1.25 -4.78
CA SER A 38 15.75 -1.63 -5.27
C SER A 38 16.49 -0.45 -5.93
N ARG A 39 17.81 -0.53 -5.96
CA ARG A 39 18.64 0.43 -6.67
C ARG A 39 18.28 0.50 -8.16
N ALA A 40 17.99 -0.64 -8.80
CA ALA A 40 17.58 -0.67 -10.20
C ALA A 40 16.30 0.11 -10.48
N VAL A 41 15.33 0.06 -9.56
CA VAL A 41 14.12 0.89 -9.63
C VAL A 41 14.48 2.37 -9.48
N MET A 42 15.32 2.74 -8.52
CA MET A 42 15.76 4.14 -8.34
C MET A 42 16.51 4.68 -9.57
N GLU A 43 17.40 3.89 -10.16
CA GLU A 43 18.12 4.27 -11.39
C GLU A 43 17.18 4.48 -12.57
N ALA A 44 16.17 3.62 -12.74
CA ALA A 44 15.15 3.79 -13.77
C ALA A 44 14.32 5.07 -13.57
N MET A 45 13.94 5.37 -12.31
CA MET A 45 13.20 6.58 -11.96
C MET A 45 13.99 7.87 -12.19
N GLY A 46 15.30 7.85 -11.95
CA GLY A 46 16.20 9.00 -12.17
C GLY A 46 16.74 9.12 -13.60
N SER A 47 16.18 8.39 -14.57
CA SER A 47 16.72 8.32 -15.92
C SER A 47 16.26 9.47 -16.84
N HIS A 48 16.96 9.60 -17.97
CA HIS A 48 16.64 10.55 -19.05
C HIS A 48 15.25 10.32 -19.70
N LEU A 49 14.57 9.22 -19.40
CA LEU A 49 13.22 8.95 -19.89
C LEU A 49 12.20 9.99 -19.40
N THR A 50 12.52 10.75 -18.35
CA THR A 50 11.73 11.91 -17.88
C THR A 50 11.57 12.99 -18.96
N ASN A 51 12.49 13.08 -19.93
CA ASN A 51 12.47 14.10 -20.97
C ASN A 51 11.42 13.82 -22.07
N LYS A 52 10.92 12.58 -22.17
CA LYS A 52 10.08 12.19 -23.30
C LYS A 52 8.59 12.38 -23.04
N TYR A 53 7.95 13.20 -23.87
CA TYR A 53 6.50 13.36 -23.88
C TYR A 53 5.84 12.26 -24.74
N ALA A 54 4.94 11.45 -24.14
CA ALA A 54 4.43 10.24 -24.78
C ALA A 54 2.91 10.04 -24.58
N GLU A 55 2.11 11.09 -24.78
CA GLU A 55 0.64 10.99 -24.73
C GLU A 55 0.10 9.93 -25.69
N GLY A 56 -0.92 9.21 -25.23
CA GLY A 56 -1.45 8.04 -25.92
C GLY A 56 -0.90 6.75 -25.34
N TYR A 57 -0.85 5.71 -26.15
CA TYR A 57 -0.44 4.35 -25.77
C TYR A 57 0.58 3.78 -26.77
N PRO A 58 1.31 2.70 -26.46
CA PRO A 58 2.26 2.08 -27.39
C PRO A 58 1.64 1.83 -28.76
N GLY A 59 2.32 2.29 -29.83
CA GLY A 59 1.86 2.21 -31.20
C GLY A 59 0.75 3.20 -31.59
N ALA A 60 0.24 4.00 -30.65
CA ALA A 60 -0.82 5.00 -30.88
C ALA A 60 -0.54 6.29 -30.09
N ARG A 61 0.63 6.87 -30.28
CA ARG A 61 1.06 8.12 -29.64
C ARG A 61 0.62 9.35 -30.42
N TYR A 62 0.42 10.44 -29.70
CA TYR A 62 0.18 11.77 -30.30
C TYR A 62 1.46 12.46 -30.75
N TYR A 63 2.64 11.99 -30.32
CA TYR A 63 3.95 12.59 -30.59
C TYR A 63 4.89 11.61 -31.28
N GLY A 64 5.81 12.11 -32.11
CA GLY A 64 6.88 11.32 -32.72
C GLY A 64 8.01 10.97 -31.74
N GLY A 65 8.92 10.10 -32.14
CA GLY A 65 10.11 9.71 -31.37
C GLY A 65 9.79 8.84 -30.15
N CYS A 66 8.74 8.01 -30.24
CA CYS A 66 8.29 7.17 -29.12
C CYS A 66 8.69 5.71 -29.24
N GLU A 67 9.46 5.34 -30.27
CA GLU A 67 9.82 3.93 -30.59
C GLU A 67 10.43 3.19 -29.39
N TYR A 68 11.26 3.85 -28.58
CA TYR A 68 11.90 3.20 -27.42
C TYR A 68 11.06 3.28 -26.15
N VAL A 69 10.34 4.37 -25.92
CA VAL A 69 9.43 4.44 -24.76
C VAL A 69 8.21 3.56 -24.94
N ASP A 70 7.80 3.24 -26.16
CA ASP A 70 6.80 2.22 -26.47
C ASP A 70 7.26 0.84 -25.97
N ILE A 71 8.53 0.49 -26.19
CA ILE A 71 9.11 -0.75 -25.68
C ILE A 71 9.08 -0.75 -24.14
N VAL A 72 9.44 0.36 -23.50
CA VAL A 72 9.44 0.47 -22.03
C VAL A 72 8.03 0.26 -21.46
N GLU A 73 7.03 0.95 -22.02
CA GLU A 73 5.65 0.81 -21.53
C GLU A 73 5.08 -0.57 -21.84
N GLN A 74 5.35 -1.13 -23.01
CA GLN A 74 4.91 -2.47 -23.37
C GLN A 74 5.51 -3.53 -22.45
N LEU A 75 6.80 -3.42 -22.07
CA LEU A 75 7.42 -4.30 -21.08
C LEU A 75 6.71 -4.23 -19.73
N ALA A 76 6.34 -3.03 -19.27
CA ALA A 76 5.60 -2.87 -18.03
C ALA A 76 4.21 -3.51 -18.09
N ILE A 77 3.48 -3.30 -19.20
CA ILE A 77 2.16 -3.90 -19.45
C ILE A 77 2.25 -5.42 -19.44
N ASP A 78 3.14 -6.00 -20.24
CA ASP A 78 3.28 -7.45 -20.39
C ASP A 78 3.68 -8.12 -19.07
N ARG A 79 4.60 -7.50 -18.34
CA ARG A 79 5.04 -7.98 -17.03
C ARG A 79 3.92 -7.91 -15.98
N ALA A 80 3.16 -6.82 -15.95
CA ALA A 80 2.01 -6.69 -15.05
C ALA A 80 0.93 -7.75 -15.36
N LYS A 81 0.59 -7.95 -16.64
CA LYS A 81 -0.34 -9.01 -17.08
C LYS A 81 0.13 -10.39 -16.65
N LYS A 82 1.41 -10.69 -16.88
CA LYS A 82 1.99 -12.00 -16.53
C LYS A 82 2.04 -12.22 -15.03
N LEU A 83 2.44 -11.19 -14.26
CA LEU A 83 2.60 -11.25 -12.81
C LEU A 83 1.29 -11.54 -12.09
N PHE A 84 0.19 -10.92 -12.53
CA PHE A 84 -1.11 -11.00 -11.88
C PHE A 84 -2.12 -11.90 -12.60
N GLY A 85 -1.78 -12.44 -13.78
CA GLY A 85 -2.71 -13.24 -14.60
C GLY A 85 -3.87 -12.42 -15.16
N ALA A 86 -3.67 -11.13 -15.45
CA ALA A 86 -4.70 -10.23 -15.91
C ALA A 86 -4.82 -10.20 -17.45
N GLU A 87 -6.03 -10.00 -17.96
CA GLU A 87 -6.28 -9.88 -19.40
C GLU A 87 -5.75 -8.57 -19.98
N HIS A 88 -5.89 -7.46 -19.24
CA HIS A 88 -5.38 -6.14 -19.60
C HIS A 88 -4.74 -5.44 -18.40
N ALA A 89 -3.74 -4.60 -18.68
CA ALA A 89 -3.09 -3.74 -17.72
C ALA A 89 -2.89 -2.33 -18.29
N ASN A 90 -3.22 -1.31 -17.49
CA ASN A 90 -2.82 0.07 -17.71
C ASN A 90 -1.80 0.48 -16.65
N VAL A 91 -0.59 0.87 -17.09
CA VAL A 91 0.54 1.18 -16.20
C VAL A 91 0.81 2.67 -16.06
N GLN A 92 -0.04 3.53 -16.66
CA GLN A 92 0.12 4.98 -16.65
C GLN A 92 -0.35 5.69 -15.38
N PRO A 93 -1.25 5.17 -14.51
CA PRO A 93 -1.69 5.89 -13.32
C PRO A 93 -0.53 6.36 -12.45
N HIS A 94 -0.54 7.67 -12.10
CA HIS A 94 0.52 8.30 -11.30
C HIS A 94 0.46 7.90 -9.83
N SER A 95 -0.72 7.57 -9.32
CA SER A 95 -0.95 7.14 -7.93
C SER A 95 -2.16 6.23 -7.81
N GLY A 96 -2.28 5.51 -6.67
CA GLY A 96 -3.47 4.68 -6.37
C GLY A 96 -4.77 5.49 -6.41
N SER A 97 -4.76 6.70 -5.86
CA SER A 97 -5.95 7.57 -5.88
C SER A 97 -6.37 7.93 -7.30
N GLN A 98 -5.42 8.23 -8.19
CA GLN A 98 -5.73 8.53 -9.60
C GLN A 98 -6.18 7.27 -10.36
N ALA A 99 -5.63 6.10 -10.05
CA ALA A 99 -6.12 4.83 -10.59
C ALA A 99 -7.59 4.59 -10.22
N ASN A 100 -7.94 4.78 -8.95
CA ASN A 100 -9.32 4.63 -8.48
C ASN A 100 -10.26 5.65 -9.14
N VAL A 101 -9.84 6.92 -9.25
CA VAL A 101 -10.63 7.98 -9.93
C VAL A 101 -10.84 7.63 -11.40
N ALA A 102 -9.82 7.11 -12.10
CA ALA A 102 -9.95 6.70 -13.49
C ALA A 102 -10.96 5.54 -13.65
N VAL A 103 -10.97 4.57 -12.72
CA VAL A 103 -11.98 3.49 -12.71
C VAL A 103 -13.37 4.06 -12.52
N TYR A 104 -13.57 4.99 -11.58
CA TYR A 104 -14.87 5.63 -11.39
C TYR A 104 -15.32 6.41 -12.63
N LEU A 105 -14.43 7.18 -13.25
CA LEU A 105 -14.74 7.90 -14.48
C LEU A 105 -15.10 6.93 -15.63
N ALA A 106 -14.47 5.76 -15.70
CA ALA A 106 -14.73 4.76 -16.74
C ALA A 106 -16.09 4.08 -16.61
N LEU A 107 -16.55 3.85 -15.37
CA LEU A 107 -17.67 2.96 -15.09
C LEU A 107 -18.90 3.65 -14.49
N LEU A 108 -18.77 4.87 -14.00
CA LEU A 108 -19.81 5.59 -13.24
C LEU A 108 -20.12 6.94 -13.87
N LYS A 109 -21.27 7.48 -13.45
CA LYS A 109 -21.69 8.88 -13.64
C LYS A 109 -21.74 9.58 -12.29
N PRO A 110 -21.53 10.91 -12.23
CA PRO A 110 -21.75 11.67 -11.02
C PRO A 110 -23.14 11.40 -10.43
N GLY A 111 -23.22 11.13 -9.13
CA GLY A 111 -24.43 10.76 -8.43
C GLY A 111 -24.75 9.27 -8.39
N ASP A 112 -24.03 8.41 -9.10
CA ASP A 112 -24.14 6.96 -8.93
C ASP A 112 -23.77 6.54 -7.51
N THR A 113 -24.33 5.43 -7.04
CA THR A 113 -24.03 4.88 -5.72
C THR A 113 -22.82 3.94 -5.77
N ILE A 114 -21.92 4.08 -4.80
CA ILE A 114 -20.78 3.22 -4.57
C ILE A 114 -20.88 2.59 -3.17
N LEU A 115 -20.39 1.37 -3.02
CA LEU A 115 -20.31 0.68 -1.74
C LEU A 115 -18.84 0.34 -1.47
N GLY A 116 -18.26 0.89 -0.41
CA GLY A 116 -16.87 0.65 0.01
C GLY A 116 -16.78 0.24 1.47
N MET A 117 -15.57 -0.18 1.89
CA MET A 117 -15.32 -0.41 3.31
C MET A 117 -15.26 0.92 4.07
N ASP A 118 -15.90 0.97 5.23
CA ASP A 118 -15.88 2.16 6.10
C ASP A 118 -14.43 2.55 6.46
N LEU A 119 -14.14 3.84 6.40
CA LEU A 119 -12.79 4.36 6.69
C LEU A 119 -12.35 4.04 8.12
N SER A 120 -13.28 4.08 9.08
CA SER A 120 -13.02 3.77 10.49
C SER A 120 -12.78 2.27 10.74
N HIS A 121 -13.22 1.41 9.81
CA HIS A 121 -13.02 -0.04 9.85
C HIS A 121 -11.85 -0.52 8.97
N GLY A 122 -11.07 0.42 8.42
CA GLY A 122 -9.87 0.11 7.66
C GLY A 122 -9.95 0.40 6.15
N GLY A 123 -11.04 0.99 5.65
CA GLY A 123 -11.18 1.42 4.26
C GLY A 123 -10.16 2.49 3.85
N HIS A 124 -10.13 2.82 2.57
CA HIS A 124 -9.29 3.89 2.04
C HIS A 124 -10.10 5.16 1.77
N LEU A 125 -9.46 6.34 1.83
CA LEU A 125 -10.11 7.63 1.56
C LEU A 125 -10.85 7.65 0.21
N THR A 126 -10.30 6.99 -0.82
CA THR A 126 -10.92 6.93 -2.15
C THR A 126 -12.05 5.91 -2.28
N HIS A 127 -12.45 5.24 -1.21
CA HIS A 127 -13.56 4.28 -1.21
C HIS A 127 -14.87 4.90 -0.72
N GLY A 128 -15.05 6.21 -0.86
CA GLY A 128 -16.30 6.92 -0.53
C GLY A 128 -16.19 8.01 0.53
N SER A 129 -15.00 8.26 1.09
CA SER A 129 -14.82 9.33 2.10
C SER A 129 -15.23 10.70 1.53
N LYS A 130 -16.01 11.47 2.30
CA LYS A 130 -16.42 12.85 1.97
C LYS A 130 -15.27 13.81 1.71
N ALA A 131 -14.06 13.50 2.21
CA ALA A 131 -12.86 14.29 1.97
C ALA A 131 -12.27 14.06 0.56
N SER A 132 -12.62 12.94 -0.09
CA SER A 132 -12.10 12.56 -1.41
C SER A 132 -13.10 12.79 -2.52
N ILE A 133 -12.62 12.73 -3.78
CA ILE A 133 -13.48 12.80 -4.98
C ILE A 133 -14.59 11.75 -4.91
N SER A 134 -14.30 10.55 -4.42
CA SER A 134 -15.27 9.46 -4.35
C SER A 134 -16.51 9.81 -3.53
N GLY A 135 -16.35 10.46 -2.39
CA GLY A 135 -17.49 10.90 -1.56
C GLY A 135 -18.07 12.26 -1.94
N LYS A 136 -17.41 13.02 -2.85
CA LYS A 136 -17.94 14.30 -3.35
C LYS A 136 -18.78 14.15 -4.61
N TYR A 137 -18.46 13.17 -5.46
CA TYR A 137 -19.11 12.97 -6.76
C TYR A 137 -20.14 11.83 -6.76
N PHE A 138 -20.03 10.90 -5.79
CA PHE A 138 -20.87 9.70 -5.72
C PHE A 138 -21.60 9.61 -4.39
N ASN A 139 -22.71 8.88 -4.38
CA ASN A 139 -23.43 8.54 -3.15
C ASN A 139 -22.73 7.32 -2.53
N ALA A 140 -22.04 7.54 -1.41
CA ALA A 140 -21.26 6.48 -0.78
C ALA A 140 -22.05 5.77 0.32
N CYS A 141 -22.14 4.45 0.22
CA CYS A 141 -22.55 3.53 1.27
C CYS A 141 -21.31 2.76 1.78
N PHE A 142 -21.40 2.24 2.99
CA PHE A 142 -20.26 1.58 3.62
C PHE A 142 -20.66 0.26 4.24
N TYR A 143 -19.82 -0.77 4.03
CA TYR A 143 -19.83 -1.98 4.83
C TYR A 143 -18.69 -1.93 5.85
N GLY A 144 -18.80 -2.74 6.89
CA GLY A 144 -17.83 -2.73 7.98
C GLY A 144 -17.45 -4.13 8.42
N VAL A 145 -16.91 -4.18 9.63
CA VAL A 145 -16.58 -5.41 10.32
C VAL A 145 -17.62 -5.73 11.38
N ASP A 146 -17.75 -7.00 11.72
CA ASP A 146 -18.55 -7.48 12.83
C ASP A 146 -17.96 -6.99 14.17
N PRO A 147 -18.76 -6.53 15.12
CA PRO A 147 -18.26 -5.95 16.37
C PRO A 147 -17.60 -6.94 17.33
N GLU A 148 -17.87 -8.24 17.22
CA GLU A 148 -17.30 -9.26 18.11
C GLU A 148 -15.99 -9.83 17.53
N THR A 149 -15.98 -10.11 16.21
CA THR A 149 -14.83 -10.72 15.54
C THR A 149 -13.88 -9.73 14.93
N GLU A 150 -14.33 -8.49 14.72
CA GLU A 150 -13.62 -7.42 13.99
C GLU A 150 -13.19 -7.84 12.58
N MET A 151 -13.88 -8.82 11.98
CA MET A 151 -13.70 -9.28 10.60
C MET A 151 -14.84 -8.78 9.72
N ILE A 152 -14.59 -8.69 8.39
CA ILE A 152 -15.61 -8.24 7.44
C ILE A 152 -16.87 -9.09 7.57
N ASP A 153 -18.00 -8.42 7.83
CA ASP A 153 -19.33 -9.04 7.85
C ASP A 153 -19.93 -9.06 6.44
N TYR A 154 -19.72 -10.20 5.75
CA TYR A 154 -20.20 -10.36 4.37
C TYR A 154 -21.72 -10.43 4.27
N GLU A 155 -22.43 -10.93 5.29
CA GLU A 155 -23.88 -10.97 5.31
C GLU A 155 -24.46 -9.57 5.45
N LYS A 156 -23.90 -8.76 6.33
CA LYS A 156 -24.26 -7.36 6.48
C LYS A 156 -23.89 -6.55 5.23
N ALA A 157 -22.76 -6.83 4.60
CA ALA A 157 -22.36 -6.21 3.33
C ALA A 157 -23.37 -6.53 2.21
N MET A 158 -23.86 -7.78 2.13
CA MET A 158 -24.91 -8.18 1.19
C MET A 158 -26.23 -7.42 1.45
N GLN A 159 -26.66 -7.34 2.71
CA GLN A 159 -27.85 -6.59 3.08
C GLN A 159 -27.72 -5.13 2.64
N ILE A 160 -26.62 -4.46 2.98
CA ILE A 160 -26.38 -3.05 2.62
C ILE A 160 -26.35 -2.87 1.10
N ALA A 161 -25.73 -3.78 0.35
CA ALA A 161 -25.73 -3.76 -1.10
C ALA A 161 -27.14 -3.85 -1.69
N GLY A 162 -27.99 -4.72 -1.14
CA GLY A 162 -29.40 -4.84 -1.53
C GLY A 162 -30.22 -3.58 -1.27
N GLU A 163 -29.94 -2.87 -0.16
CA GLU A 163 -30.61 -1.63 0.22
C GLU A 163 -30.15 -0.44 -0.65
N CYS A 164 -28.82 -0.24 -0.81
CA CYS A 164 -28.27 0.94 -1.50
C CYS A 164 -28.08 0.76 -3.01
N LYS A 165 -28.16 -0.45 -3.52
CA LYS A 165 -28.07 -0.81 -4.96
C LYS A 165 -26.91 -0.09 -5.68
N PRO A 166 -25.66 -0.36 -5.27
CA PRO A 166 -24.50 0.33 -5.82
C PRO A 166 -24.27 -0.07 -7.27
N LYS A 167 -23.66 0.84 -8.04
CA LYS A 167 -23.15 0.55 -9.38
C LYS A 167 -21.79 -0.14 -9.34
N ILE A 168 -21.02 0.09 -8.26
CA ILE A 168 -19.75 -0.53 -8.01
C ILE A 168 -19.57 -0.86 -6.54
N ILE A 169 -19.04 -2.04 -6.26
CA ILE A 169 -18.60 -2.44 -4.93
C ILE A 169 -17.08 -2.42 -4.93
N ILE A 170 -16.48 -1.77 -3.92
CA ILE A 170 -15.04 -1.63 -3.77
C ILE A 170 -14.61 -2.51 -2.60
N ALA A 171 -13.87 -3.57 -2.89
CA ALA A 171 -13.18 -4.39 -1.90
C ALA A 171 -11.71 -3.96 -1.79
N GLY A 172 -11.13 -4.17 -0.61
CA GLY A 172 -9.76 -3.76 -0.31
C GLY A 172 -9.70 -2.79 0.86
N ALA A 173 -8.58 -2.76 1.53
CA ALA A 173 -8.41 -2.00 2.77
C ALA A 173 -7.00 -1.45 2.92
N SER A 174 -6.87 -0.37 3.70
CA SER A 174 -5.60 0.22 4.14
C SER A 174 -5.16 -0.29 5.51
N ALA A 175 -6.12 -0.75 6.32
CA ALA A 175 -5.89 -1.13 7.71
C ALA A 175 -6.81 -2.32 8.09
N TYR A 176 -6.63 -3.44 7.41
CA TYR A 176 -7.34 -4.69 7.68
C TYR A 176 -6.33 -5.85 7.69
N SER A 177 -6.24 -6.54 8.81
CA SER A 177 -5.18 -7.53 9.05
C SER A 177 -5.53 -8.96 8.61
N ARG A 178 -6.76 -9.21 8.15
CA ARG A 178 -7.22 -10.54 7.76
C ARG A 178 -7.34 -10.69 6.25
N ILE A 179 -7.47 -11.92 5.77
CA ILE A 179 -7.73 -12.22 4.35
C ILE A 179 -9.12 -11.73 3.96
N ILE A 180 -9.21 -11.06 2.80
CA ILE A 180 -10.48 -10.67 2.19
C ILE A 180 -10.94 -11.78 1.25
N ASP A 181 -12.16 -12.28 1.44
CA ASP A 181 -12.78 -13.27 0.55
C ASP A 181 -13.38 -12.59 -0.70
N PHE A 182 -12.57 -12.53 -1.75
CA PHE A 182 -12.97 -11.90 -3.02
C PHE A 182 -14.09 -12.67 -3.74
N LYS A 183 -14.24 -13.98 -3.48
CA LYS A 183 -15.34 -14.76 -4.02
C LYS A 183 -16.67 -14.32 -3.42
N LYS A 184 -16.74 -14.17 -2.10
CA LYS A 184 -17.93 -13.61 -1.45
C LYS A 184 -18.25 -12.20 -1.92
N MET A 185 -17.23 -11.34 -2.09
CA MET A 185 -17.44 -10.00 -2.64
C MET A 185 -17.99 -10.04 -4.07
N ARG A 186 -17.56 -11.00 -4.90
CA ARG A 186 -18.12 -11.22 -6.25
C ARG A 186 -19.59 -11.65 -6.16
N GLU A 187 -19.93 -12.59 -5.29
CA GLU A 187 -21.31 -13.05 -5.06
C GLU A 187 -22.23 -11.88 -4.67
N ILE A 188 -21.76 -10.99 -3.78
CA ILE A 188 -22.50 -9.77 -3.39
C ILE A 188 -22.70 -8.84 -4.60
N ALA A 189 -21.68 -8.64 -5.41
CA ALA A 189 -21.78 -7.75 -6.56
C ALA A 189 -22.70 -8.32 -7.66
N ASP A 190 -22.69 -9.63 -7.87
CA ASP A 190 -23.56 -10.31 -8.83
C ASP A 190 -25.03 -10.20 -8.42
N GLU A 191 -25.34 -10.37 -7.11
CA GLU A 191 -26.71 -10.28 -6.59
C GLU A 191 -27.36 -8.92 -6.89
N VAL A 192 -26.59 -7.84 -6.85
CA VAL A 192 -27.11 -6.48 -7.09
C VAL A 192 -26.81 -5.94 -8.48
N GLY A 193 -26.13 -6.70 -9.33
CA GLY A 193 -25.74 -6.29 -10.68
C GLY A 193 -24.71 -5.16 -10.71
N ALA A 194 -23.82 -5.12 -9.73
CA ALA A 194 -22.76 -4.14 -9.62
C ALA A 194 -21.43 -4.62 -10.22
N TYR A 195 -20.59 -3.68 -10.66
CA TYR A 195 -19.17 -3.99 -10.88
C TYR A 195 -18.47 -4.31 -9.55
N LEU A 196 -17.54 -5.27 -9.57
CA LEU A 196 -16.60 -5.49 -8.47
C LEU A 196 -15.25 -4.87 -8.83
N MET A 197 -14.85 -3.85 -8.08
CA MET A 197 -13.52 -3.28 -8.07
C MET A 197 -12.77 -3.76 -6.84
N VAL A 198 -11.52 -4.19 -7.01
CA VAL A 198 -10.66 -4.51 -5.87
C VAL A 198 -9.44 -3.59 -5.87
N ASP A 199 -9.29 -2.83 -4.79
CA ASP A 199 -8.06 -2.09 -4.51
C ASP A 199 -7.12 -2.97 -3.66
N MET A 200 -6.16 -3.62 -4.33
CA MET A 200 -5.19 -4.49 -3.67
C MET A 200 -3.89 -3.77 -3.30
N ALA A 201 -3.90 -2.44 -3.21
CA ALA A 201 -2.68 -1.64 -3.02
C ALA A 201 -1.82 -2.12 -1.85
N HIS A 202 -2.42 -2.46 -0.72
CA HIS A 202 -1.69 -2.94 0.45
C HIS A 202 -1.12 -4.34 0.29
N ILE A 203 -1.85 -5.22 -0.38
CA ILE A 203 -1.51 -6.64 -0.52
C ILE A 203 -0.94 -7.01 -1.91
N GLY A 204 -0.74 -6.03 -2.79
CA GLY A 204 -0.31 -6.28 -4.18
C GLY A 204 0.95 -7.14 -4.32
N GLY A 205 1.93 -6.96 -3.44
CA GLY A 205 3.13 -7.81 -3.39
C GLY A 205 2.84 -9.23 -2.91
N LEU A 206 1.96 -9.40 -1.91
CA LEU A 206 1.55 -10.70 -1.41
C LEU A 206 0.77 -11.49 -2.48
N VAL A 207 -0.11 -10.82 -3.21
CA VAL A 207 -0.85 -11.39 -4.35
C VAL A 207 0.11 -11.81 -5.46
N ALA A 208 1.06 -10.94 -5.83
CA ALA A 208 2.07 -11.22 -6.84
C ALA A 208 2.92 -12.46 -6.51
N ALA A 209 3.19 -12.68 -5.22
CA ALA A 209 3.97 -13.83 -4.74
C ALA A 209 3.12 -15.10 -4.48
N GLY A 210 1.78 -15.02 -4.62
CA GLY A 210 0.88 -16.12 -4.30
C GLY A 210 0.73 -16.41 -2.80
N VAL A 211 1.07 -15.45 -1.93
CA VAL A 211 0.96 -15.56 -0.48
C VAL A 211 -0.41 -15.10 0.04
N HIS A 212 -1.10 -14.26 -0.73
CA HIS A 212 -2.49 -13.85 -0.50
C HIS A 212 -3.33 -14.25 -1.73
N PRO A 213 -4.61 -14.67 -1.55
CA PRO A 213 -5.51 -14.96 -2.66
C PRO A 213 -5.58 -13.78 -3.66
N SER A 214 -5.59 -14.12 -4.95
CA SER A 214 -5.70 -13.11 -6.01
C SER A 214 -7.15 -12.65 -6.21
N PRO A 215 -7.40 -11.33 -6.31
CA PRO A 215 -8.70 -10.79 -6.67
C PRO A 215 -9.00 -10.88 -8.18
N VAL A 216 -7.97 -11.04 -9.02
CA VAL A 216 -8.09 -10.92 -10.49
C VAL A 216 -9.13 -11.86 -11.10
N PRO A 217 -9.29 -13.12 -10.65
CA PRO A 217 -10.32 -14.01 -11.20
C PRO A 217 -11.76 -13.57 -10.89
N TYR A 218 -11.97 -12.74 -9.86
CA TYR A 218 -13.29 -12.37 -9.36
C TYR A 218 -13.69 -10.93 -9.72
N ALA A 219 -12.72 -10.03 -9.82
CA ALA A 219 -12.98 -8.61 -10.03
C ALA A 219 -13.15 -8.25 -11.50
N ASP A 220 -13.98 -7.24 -11.79
CA ASP A 220 -14.05 -6.61 -13.11
C ASP A 220 -12.84 -5.70 -13.34
N VAL A 221 -12.41 -5.00 -12.27
CA VAL A 221 -11.24 -4.13 -12.26
C VAL A 221 -10.47 -4.30 -10.96
N VAL A 222 -9.16 -4.34 -11.05
CA VAL A 222 -8.25 -4.36 -9.90
C VAL A 222 -7.31 -3.18 -10.00
N THR A 223 -7.18 -2.40 -8.93
CA THR A 223 -6.16 -1.34 -8.80
C THR A 223 -5.10 -1.73 -7.80
N SER A 224 -3.89 -1.24 -7.99
CA SER A 224 -2.82 -1.39 -7.01
C SER A 224 -1.85 -0.22 -7.09
N THR A 225 -1.32 0.19 -5.95
CA THR A 225 -0.08 0.96 -5.91
C THR A 225 1.10 0.05 -6.19
N THR A 226 2.23 0.63 -6.62
CA THR A 226 3.44 -0.14 -6.93
C THR A 226 4.52 -0.07 -5.85
N HIS A 227 4.37 0.80 -4.83
CA HIS A 227 5.42 1.16 -3.86
C HIS A 227 5.25 0.60 -2.44
N LYS A 228 4.20 -0.20 -2.16
CA LYS A 228 3.96 -0.81 -0.83
C LYS A 228 4.60 -2.20 -0.76
N THR A 229 3.80 -3.25 -0.51
CA THR A 229 4.32 -4.62 -0.51
C THR A 229 4.96 -5.03 -1.84
N LEU A 230 4.54 -4.43 -2.97
CA LEU A 230 5.13 -4.70 -4.28
C LEU A 230 6.55 -4.12 -4.45
N ARG A 231 6.99 -3.22 -3.57
CA ARG A 231 8.38 -2.72 -3.44
C ARG A 231 8.92 -2.00 -4.69
N GLY A 232 8.05 -1.37 -5.48
CA GLY A 232 8.42 -0.64 -6.70
C GLY A 232 8.43 0.89 -6.53
N PRO A 233 8.40 1.64 -7.64
CA PRO A 233 8.33 3.09 -7.63
C PRO A 233 6.97 3.57 -7.11
N ARG A 234 6.90 4.81 -6.62
CA ARG A 234 5.62 5.46 -6.33
C ARG A 234 4.83 5.64 -7.61
N GLY A 235 3.68 4.98 -7.68
CA GLY A 235 2.81 4.92 -8.84
C GLY A 235 1.70 3.90 -8.62
N ALA A 236 0.93 3.62 -9.68
CA ALA A 236 -0.13 2.63 -9.62
C ALA A 236 -0.35 1.93 -10.97
N ILE A 237 -1.17 0.89 -10.94
CA ILE A 237 -1.64 0.15 -12.11
C ILE A 237 -3.15 -0.08 -12.00
N ILE A 238 -3.78 -0.29 -13.16
CA ILE A 238 -5.15 -0.80 -13.28
C ILE A 238 -5.09 -2.08 -14.10
N LEU A 239 -5.63 -3.16 -13.56
CA LEU A 239 -5.85 -4.43 -14.24
C LEU A 239 -7.35 -4.58 -14.49
N CYS A 240 -7.77 -5.11 -15.64
CA CYS A 240 -9.19 -5.30 -15.89
C CYS A 240 -9.44 -6.42 -16.90
N LYS A 241 -10.70 -6.83 -17.01
CA LYS A 241 -11.18 -7.68 -18.11
C LYS A 241 -11.01 -6.95 -19.44
N ASP A 242 -10.74 -7.67 -20.52
CA ASP A 242 -10.46 -7.08 -21.84
C ASP A 242 -11.63 -6.23 -22.38
N GLU A 243 -12.85 -6.60 -22.05
CA GLU A 243 -14.05 -5.82 -22.41
C GLU A 243 -14.08 -4.39 -21.83
N LEU A 244 -13.39 -4.14 -20.72
CA LEU A 244 -13.31 -2.82 -20.08
C LEU A 244 -12.10 -2.00 -20.53
N LYS A 245 -11.15 -2.61 -21.24
CA LYS A 245 -9.90 -2.03 -21.71
C LYS A 245 -10.04 -0.63 -22.33
N LYS A 246 -10.96 -0.47 -23.27
CA LYS A 246 -11.16 0.80 -23.97
C LYS A 246 -11.64 1.91 -23.02
N LYS A 247 -12.58 1.57 -22.13
CA LYS A 247 -13.13 2.51 -21.14
C LYS A 247 -12.03 2.94 -20.15
N ILE A 248 -11.28 1.98 -19.61
CA ILE A 248 -10.19 2.24 -18.65
C ILE A 248 -9.10 3.08 -19.31
N ASN A 249 -8.62 2.71 -20.48
CA ASN A 249 -7.59 3.46 -21.19
C ASN A 249 -8.04 4.90 -21.47
N SER A 250 -9.27 5.10 -21.97
CA SER A 250 -9.81 6.43 -22.22
C SER A 250 -9.98 7.26 -20.94
N ALA A 251 -10.33 6.63 -19.81
CA ALA A 251 -10.46 7.30 -18.54
C ALA A 251 -9.11 7.70 -17.94
N VAL A 252 -8.04 6.92 -18.17
CA VAL A 252 -6.68 7.31 -17.78
C VAL A 252 -6.20 8.43 -18.70
N PHE A 253 -6.12 8.21 -20.00
CA PHE A 253 -5.74 9.21 -20.98
C PHE A 253 -6.78 9.27 -22.13
N PRO A 254 -7.35 10.44 -22.41
CA PRO A 254 -7.08 11.75 -21.82
C PRO A 254 -7.96 12.10 -20.60
N GLY A 255 -8.69 11.15 -20.02
CA GLY A 255 -9.75 11.42 -19.04
C GLY A 255 -9.28 12.06 -17.73
N THR A 256 -8.21 11.53 -17.12
CA THR A 256 -7.70 11.98 -15.81
C THR A 256 -6.25 12.43 -15.85
N GLN A 257 -5.50 12.07 -16.89
CA GLN A 257 -4.07 12.36 -17.03
C GLN A 257 -3.74 12.81 -18.45
N GLY A 258 -2.60 13.54 -18.60
CA GLY A 258 -1.95 13.85 -19.86
C GLY A 258 -0.75 12.94 -20.13
N GLY A 259 0.44 13.53 -20.36
CA GLY A 259 1.66 12.79 -20.63
C GLY A 259 2.04 11.80 -19.50
N PRO A 260 2.29 10.54 -19.83
CA PRO A 260 2.69 9.54 -18.86
C PRO A 260 4.12 9.80 -18.36
N LEU A 261 4.40 9.38 -17.12
CA LEU A 261 5.72 9.50 -16.51
C LEU A 261 6.59 8.29 -16.95
N MET A 262 7.27 8.42 -18.10
CA MET A 262 7.98 7.28 -18.71
C MET A 262 9.11 6.72 -17.84
N HIS A 263 9.80 7.57 -17.07
CA HIS A 263 10.79 7.16 -16.08
C HIS A 263 10.19 6.33 -14.93
N ILE A 264 8.97 6.66 -14.49
CA ILE A 264 8.24 5.86 -13.48
C ILE A 264 7.73 4.55 -14.08
N ILE A 265 7.26 4.56 -15.33
CA ILE A 265 6.85 3.33 -16.04
C ILE A 265 8.06 2.39 -16.21
N ALA A 266 9.24 2.92 -16.49
CA ALA A 266 10.47 2.14 -16.49
C ALA A 266 10.76 1.50 -15.12
N GLY A 267 10.63 2.28 -14.03
CA GLY A 267 10.72 1.74 -12.67
C GLY A 267 9.68 0.65 -12.37
N LYS A 268 8.43 0.79 -12.86
CA LYS A 268 7.41 -0.27 -12.78
C LYS A 268 7.82 -1.52 -13.55
N ALA A 269 8.38 -1.36 -14.75
CA ALA A 269 8.86 -2.49 -15.55
C ALA A 269 9.97 -3.28 -14.84
N VAL A 270 10.90 -2.60 -14.15
CA VAL A 270 11.93 -3.22 -13.30
C VAL A 270 11.26 -3.94 -12.12
N CYS A 271 10.43 -3.26 -11.37
CA CYS A 271 9.72 -3.80 -10.21
C CYS A 271 8.96 -5.10 -10.54
N PHE A 272 8.20 -5.14 -11.64
CA PHE A 272 7.46 -6.33 -12.05
C PHE A 272 8.38 -7.47 -12.46
N LYS A 273 9.55 -7.17 -13.04
CA LYS A 273 10.57 -8.18 -13.34
C LYS A 273 11.13 -8.80 -12.06
N GLU A 274 11.45 -7.97 -11.06
CA GLU A 274 11.90 -8.43 -9.74
C GLU A 274 10.82 -9.25 -9.03
N ALA A 275 9.56 -8.78 -9.08
CA ALA A 275 8.43 -9.45 -8.43
C ALA A 275 8.09 -10.84 -9.00
N MET A 276 8.55 -11.18 -10.20
CA MET A 276 8.43 -12.52 -10.78
C MET A 276 9.50 -13.51 -10.29
N SER A 277 10.50 -13.07 -9.52
CA SER A 277 11.60 -13.92 -9.06
C SER A 277 11.21 -14.78 -7.85
N GLU A 278 11.94 -15.89 -7.65
CA GLU A 278 11.76 -16.73 -6.45
C GLU A 278 12.25 -16.02 -5.18
N GLU A 279 13.23 -15.13 -5.29
CA GLU A 279 13.72 -14.29 -4.20
C GLU A 279 12.60 -13.37 -3.69
N PHE A 280 11.82 -12.78 -4.60
CA PHE A 280 10.69 -11.94 -4.22
C PHE A 280 9.57 -12.75 -3.54
N LYS A 281 9.29 -13.97 -4.00
CA LYS A 281 8.33 -14.86 -3.35
C LYS A 281 8.80 -15.27 -1.96
N ALA A 282 10.10 -15.56 -1.79
CA ALA A 282 10.68 -15.85 -0.48
C ALA A 282 10.57 -14.64 0.46
N TYR A 283 10.87 -13.44 -0.06
CA TYR A 283 10.71 -12.18 0.66
C TYR A 283 9.26 -11.99 1.16
N GLN A 284 8.25 -12.18 0.32
CA GLN A 284 6.85 -11.99 0.72
C GLN A 284 6.39 -13.03 1.76
N ARG A 285 6.87 -14.28 1.66
CA ARG A 285 6.64 -15.28 2.72
C ARG A 285 7.25 -14.83 4.05
N GLN A 286 8.46 -14.26 4.01
CA GLN A 286 9.10 -13.73 5.22
C GLN A 286 8.36 -12.52 5.79
N VAL A 287 7.82 -11.63 4.93
CA VAL A 287 6.97 -10.50 5.38
C VAL A 287 5.81 -10.98 6.24
N VAL A 288 5.09 -12.02 5.79
CA VAL A 288 3.94 -12.56 6.55
C VAL A 288 4.38 -13.26 7.84
N LYS A 289 5.47 -14.03 7.80
CA LYS A 289 6.03 -14.64 9.02
C LYS A 289 6.45 -13.59 10.04
N ASN A 290 7.14 -12.57 9.59
CA ASN A 290 7.56 -11.46 10.43
C ASN A 290 6.36 -10.75 11.07
N ALA A 291 5.28 -10.54 10.31
CA ALA A 291 4.07 -9.93 10.83
C ALA A 291 3.41 -10.81 11.90
N ALA A 292 3.33 -12.12 11.69
CA ALA A 292 2.79 -13.04 12.68
C ALA A 292 3.60 -13.02 13.99
N VAL A 293 4.94 -13.11 13.90
CA VAL A 293 5.81 -13.10 15.08
C VAL A 293 5.75 -11.76 15.83
N LEU A 294 5.70 -10.64 15.10
CA LEU A 294 5.53 -9.34 15.73
C LEU A 294 4.17 -9.25 16.45
N ALA A 295 3.10 -9.71 15.80
CA ALA A 295 1.75 -9.75 16.37
C ALA A 295 1.69 -10.59 17.66
N ASP A 296 2.26 -11.80 17.63
CA ASP A 296 2.32 -12.68 18.80
C ASP A 296 3.09 -12.01 19.95
N THR A 297 4.25 -11.40 19.66
CA THR A 297 5.07 -10.74 20.68
C THR A 297 4.35 -9.53 21.31
N LEU A 298 3.63 -8.74 20.51
CA LEU A 298 2.80 -7.64 21.02
C LEU A 298 1.68 -8.16 21.93
N SER A 299 1.02 -9.25 21.53
CA SER A 299 -0.06 -9.90 22.31
C SER A 299 0.47 -10.49 23.62
N GLU A 300 1.62 -11.18 23.61
CA GLU A 300 2.31 -11.66 24.80
C GLU A 300 2.68 -10.52 25.76
N GLY A 301 2.97 -9.34 25.21
CA GLY A 301 3.22 -8.09 25.97
C GLY A 301 1.95 -7.41 26.48
N GLY A 302 0.76 -8.01 26.31
CA GLY A 302 -0.51 -7.52 26.84
C GLY A 302 -1.23 -6.53 25.91
N ILE A 303 -0.77 -6.33 24.67
CA ILE A 303 -1.41 -5.43 23.70
C ILE A 303 -2.52 -6.20 22.96
N ARG A 304 -3.75 -5.72 23.01
CA ARG A 304 -4.86 -6.27 22.24
C ARG A 304 -4.64 -5.99 20.74
N LEU A 305 -4.78 -7.01 19.91
CA LEU A 305 -4.78 -6.85 18.46
C LEU A 305 -6.20 -6.91 17.92
N VAL A 306 -6.54 -5.97 17.03
CA VAL A 306 -7.79 -5.98 16.29
C VAL A 306 -7.91 -7.27 15.50
N SER A 307 -9.08 -7.89 15.53
CA SER A 307 -9.39 -9.20 14.96
C SER A 307 -8.50 -10.36 15.47
N GLY A 308 -7.83 -10.18 16.61
CA GLY A 308 -7.02 -11.20 17.27
C GLY A 308 -5.71 -11.56 16.56
N GLY A 309 -5.18 -10.71 15.64
CA GLY A 309 -3.90 -10.96 14.97
C GLY A 309 -3.84 -10.57 13.49
N THR A 310 -3.03 -11.30 12.72
CA THR A 310 -2.83 -10.98 11.29
C THR A 310 -2.64 -12.22 10.41
N ASP A 311 -3.14 -12.14 9.17
CA ASP A 311 -2.91 -13.11 8.10
C ASP A 311 -2.04 -12.52 6.97
N ASN A 312 -1.61 -11.26 7.07
CA ASN A 312 -0.90 -10.55 6.02
C ASN A 312 0.33 -9.78 6.54
N HIS A 313 0.65 -8.63 5.99
CA HIS A 313 1.85 -7.84 6.28
C HIS A 313 1.68 -6.80 7.38
N LEU A 314 0.47 -6.61 7.91
CA LEU A 314 0.16 -5.57 8.89
C LEU A 314 -0.69 -6.10 10.04
N MET A 315 -0.68 -5.36 11.15
CA MET A 315 -1.57 -5.54 12.29
C MET A 315 -2.01 -4.20 12.85
N LEU A 316 -3.16 -4.19 13.52
CA LEU A 316 -3.67 -3.07 14.29
C LEU A 316 -3.60 -3.39 15.78
N ALA A 317 -2.91 -2.58 16.54
CA ALA A 317 -2.73 -2.69 17.98
C ALA A 317 -3.61 -1.67 18.70
N ASP A 318 -4.45 -2.12 19.64
CA ASP A 318 -5.22 -1.26 20.53
C ASP A 318 -4.36 -0.83 21.71
N THR A 319 -3.85 0.40 21.65
CA THR A 319 -3.01 0.98 22.68
C THR A 319 -3.80 1.59 23.84
N MET A 320 -5.10 1.90 23.61
CA MET A 320 -5.99 2.36 24.68
C MET A 320 -6.26 1.27 25.71
N SER A 321 -6.16 -0.01 25.35
CA SER A 321 -6.22 -1.12 26.31
C SER A 321 -5.14 -1.02 27.40
N LEU A 322 -4.04 -0.31 27.14
CA LEU A 322 -2.97 0.00 28.08
C LEU A 322 -3.00 1.46 28.56
N GLY A 323 -4.08 2.20 28.29
CA GLY A 323 -4.30 3.57 28.76
C GLY A 323 -3.54 4.65 27.98
N ARG A 324 -3.04 4.36 26.77
CA ARG A 324 -2.37 5.33 25.90
C ARG A 324 -3.09 5.50 24.57
N THR A 325 -3.21 6.74 24.13
CA THR A 325 -3.72 7.05 22.78
C THR A 325 -2.69 6.66 21.72
N GLY A 326 -3.17 6.40 20.49
CA GLY A 326 -2.26 6.16 19.36
C GLY A 326 -1.31 7.33 19.10
N ASN A 327 -1.75 8.57 19.34
CA ASN A 327 -0.90 9.75 19.19
C ASN A 327 0.28 9.76 20.17
N GLU A 328 0.01 9.48 21.43
CA GLU A 328 1.07 9.39 22.46
C GLU A 328 2.07 8.28 22.12
N VAL A 329 1.58 7.10 21.74
CA VAL A 329 2.45 5.98 21.38
C VAL A 329 3.28 6.29 20.13
N GLN A 330 2.68 6.92 19.11
CA GLN A 330 3.41 7.34 17.91
C GLN A 330 4.57 8.29 18.27
N GLU A 331 4.34 9.30 19.10
CA GLU A 331 5.37 10.26 19.52
C GLU A 331 6.50 9.59 20.33
N LEU A 332 6.16 8.68 21.23
CA LEU A 332 7.15 7.92 22.02
C LEU A 332 8.00 6.99 21.14
N LEU A 333 7.37 6.28 20.20
CA LEU A 333 8.07 5.39 19.28
C LEU A 333 9.00 6.17 18.35
N ASP A 334 8.53 7.30 17.80
CA ASP A 334 9.34 8.15 16.92
C ASP A 334 10.57 8.70 17.63
N ALA A 335 10.44 9.13 18.90
CA ALA A 335 11.56 9.55 19.74
C ALA A 335 12.57 8.41 20.01
N ALA A 336 12.11 7.16 20.02
CA ALA A 336 12.94 5.95 20.14
C ALA A 336 13.45 5.40 18.81
N HIS A 337 13.28 6.13 17.70
CA HIS A 337 13.65 5.72 16.34
C HIS A 337 12.88 4.49 15.79
N ILE A 338 11.65 4.31 16.23
CA ILE A 338 10.70 3.34 15.65
C ILE A 338 9.59 4.12 14.96
N THR A 339 9.57 4.10 13.64
CA THR A 339 8.59 4.83 12.81
C THR A 339 7.37 3.96 12.56
N ALA A 340 6.21 4.39 13.06
CA ALA A 340 4.91 3.75 12.84
C ALA A 340 3.80 4.81 12.81
N ASN A 341 2.60 4.47 12.38
CA ASN A 341 1.53 5.45 12.35
C ASN A 341 0.38 5.10 13.31
N LYS A 342 -0.11 6.13 14.00
CA LYS A 342 -1.39 6.04 14.70
C LYS A 342 -2.52 5.70 13.72
N ASN A 343 -3.48 4.93 14.16
CA ASN A 343 -4.60 4.49 13.34
C ASN A 343 -5.86 4.33 14.19
N SER A 344 -6.99 4.81 13.68
CA SER A 344 -8.26 4.44 14.28
C SER A 344 -8.46 2.93 14.18
N ILE A 345 -9.05 2.34 15.21
CA ILE A 345 -9.48 0.94 15.21
C ILE A 345 -10.99 0.87 14.98
N PRO A 346 -11.55 -0.28 14.56
CA PRO A 346 -13.00 -0.42 14.47
C PRO A 346 -13.70 -0.03 15.77
N PHE A 347 -14.80 0.72 15.65
CA PHE A 347 -15.59 1.23 16.79
C PHE A 347 -14.81 2.17 17.72
N ASP A 348 -13.77 2.84 17.20
CA ASP A 348 -12.93 3.77 17.97
C ASP A 348 -13.74 4.88 18.64
N THR A 349 -13.52 5.06 19.93
CA THR A 349 -14.17 6.12 20.73
C THR A 349 -13.37 7.41 20.78
N GLN A 350 -12.11 7.38 20.30
CA GLN A 350 -11.23 8.54 20.25
C GLN A 350 -11.42 9.34 18.95
N SER A 351 -11.06 10.61 18.99
CA SER A 351 -11.02 11.44 17.77
C SER A 351 -9.95 10.93 16.80
N VAL A 352 -10.12 11.20 15.50
CA VAL A 352 -9.13 10.85 14.46
C VAL A 352 -7.75 11.49 14.66
N LYS A 353 -7.63 12.51 15.53
CA LYS A 353 -6.35 13.13 15.88
C LYS A 353 -5.59 12.35 16.95
N LEU A 354 -6.31 11.70 17.85
CA LEU A 354 -5.74 10.93 18.97
C LEU A 354 -5.63 9.45 18.64
N THR A 355 -6.70 8.85 18.13
CA THR A 355 -6.92 7.43 17.85
C THR A 355 -6.71 6.51 19.05
N SER A 356 -7.29 5.33 19.03
CA SER A 356 -7.08 4.31 20.05
C SER A 356 -5.99 3.31 19.69
N GLY A 357 -5.45 3.37 18.47
CA GLY A 357 -4.54 2.33 18.02
C GLY A 357 -3.36 2.80 17.19
N MET A 358 -2.50 1.82 16.94
CA MET A 358 -1.33 1.90 16.06
C MET A 358 -1.45 0.87 14.95
N ARG A 359 -0.94 1.20 13.76
CA ARG A 359 -0.75 0.25 12.67
C ARG A 359 0.72 -0.04 12.50
N PHE A 360 1.08 -1.32 12.54
CA PHE A 360 2.42 -1.81 12.28
C PHE A 360 2.43 -2.70 11.03
N GLY A 361 3.52 -2.66 10.29
CA GLY A 361 3.74 -3.54 9.14
C GLY A 361 5.20 -3.91 8.96
N THR A 362 5.46 -5.00 8.28
CA THR A 362 6.78 -5.62 8.21
C THR A 362 7.48 -5.59 6.84
N PRO A 363 6.93 -4.99 5.77
CA PRO A 363 7.61 -4.99 4.46
C PRO A 363 8.99 -4.35 4.47
N ALA A 364 9.13 -3.17 5.08
CA ALA A 364 10.37 -2.40 5.08
C ALA A 364 11.50 -3.08 5.88
N VAL A 365 11.22 -3.53 7.10
CA VAL A 365 12.19 -4.27 7.93
C VAL A 365 12.59 -5.60 7.30
N THR A 366 11.66 -6.29 6.64
CA THR A 366 11.97 -7.53 5.90
C THR A 366 12.86 -7.24 4.68
N THR A 367 12.66 -6.11 3.99
CA THR A 367 13.55 -5.69 2.89
C THR A 367 14.97 -5.43 3.39
N ARG A 368 15.14 -4.94 4.62
CA ARG A 368 16.46 -4.78 5.25
C ARG A 368 17.13 -6.11 5.62
N GLY A 369 16.42 -7.24 5.55
CA GLY A 369 16.93 -8.56 5.90
C GLY A 369 16.63 -9.02 7.33
N MET A 370 15.82 -8.28 8.08
CA MET A 370 15.38 -8.65 9.42
C MET A 370 14.44 -9.85 9.36
N GLY A 371 14.63 -10.80 10.27
CA GLY A 371 13.86 -12.03 10.39
C GLY A 371 13.00 -12.10 11.65
N GLU A 372 12.60 -13.30 12.00
CA GLU A 372 11.66 -13.56 13.10
C GLU A 372 12.25 -13.19 14.47
N ASP A 373 13.56 -13.37 14.68
CA ASP A 373 14.21 -13.01 15.95
C ASP A 373 14.24 -11.50 16.14
N GLU A 374 14.54 -10.74 15.07
CA GLU A 374 14.49 -9.29 15.09
C GLU A 374 13.05 -8.78 15.34
N MET A 375 12.03 -9.48 14.83
CA MET A 375 10.62 -9.11 15.11
C MET A 375 10.26 -9.30 16.58
N ARG A 376 10.78 -10.34 17.25
CA ARG A 376 10.62 -10.50 18.71
C ARG A 376 11.29 -9.36 19.47
N ASP A 377 12.49 -8.98 19.07
CA ASP A 377 13.22 -7.88 19.72
C ASP A 377 12.47 -6.54 19.53
N ILE A 378 12.04 -6.25 18.29
CA ILE A 378 11.24 -5.05 17.98
C ILE A 378 9.92 -5.05 18.76
N GLY A 379 9.22 -6.17 18.83
CA GLY A 379 7.98 -6.30 19.61
C GLY A 379 8.20 -5.98 21.09
N LYS A 380 9.27 -6.51 21.69
CA LYS A 380 9.62 -6.20 23.10
C LYS A 380 9.97 -4.73 23.29
N MET A 381 10.67 -4.09 22.36
CA MET A 381 10.96 -2.65 22.39
C MET A 381 9.67 -1.82 22.37
N ILE A 382 8.72 -2.16 21.48
CA ILE A 382 7.42 -1.49 21.38
C ILE A 382 6.64 -1.65 22.70
N VAL A 383 6.53 -2.87 23.22
CA VAL A 383 5.85 -3.16 24.51
C VAL A 383 6.46 -2.33 25.64
N ARG A 384 7.78 -2.26 25.71
CA ARG A 384 8.50 -1.48 26.72
C ARG A 384 8.21 0.02 26.59
N ILE A 385 8.23 0.58 25.37
CA ILE A 385 7.88 2.00 25.14
C ILE A 385 6.45 2.30 25.57
N ILE A 386 5.51 1.42 25.27
CA ILE A 386 4.10 1.62 25.64
C ILE A 386 3.94 1.59 27.17
N ASN A 387 4.61 0.67 27.86
CA ASN A 387 4.48 0.53 29.30
C ASN A 387 5.24 1.62 30.08
N ASP A 388 6.50 1.86 29.75
CA ASP A 388 7.42 2.69 30.54
C ASP A 388 7.47 4.15 30.07
N GLY A 389 6.97 4.47 28.86
CA GLY A 389 6.95 5.81 28.28
C GLY A 389 8.35 6.42 28.13
N ASP A 390 8.47 7.70 28.45
CA ASP A 390 9.71 8.47 28.30
C ASP A 390 10.95 7.82 28.94
N LYS A 391 10.76 7.03 30.00
CA LYS A 391 11.86 6.36 30.70
C LYS A 391 12.56 5.29 29.87
N ALA A 392 11.88 4.76 28.88
CA ALA A 392 12.42 3.71 28.02
C ALA A 392 13.10 4.24 26.74
N ILE A 393 12.87 5.51 26.37
CA ILE A 393 13.26 6.08 25.08
C ILE A 393 14.76 5.90 24.81
N ASP A 394 15.62 6.38 25.70
CA ASP A 394 17.07 6.39 25.44
C ASP A 394 17.63 4.98 25.29
N ASP A 395 17.20 4.04 26.12
CA ASP A 395 17.70 2.67 26.08
C ASP A 395 17.16 1.92 24.84
N VAL A 396 15.88 2.09 24.52
CA VAL A 396 15.29 1.50 23.30
C VAL A 396 15.94 2.09 22.05
N LYS A 397 16.18 3.40 22.02
CA LYS A 397 16.90 4.05 20.90
C LYS A 397 18.29 3.45 20.68
N GLN A 398 19.05 3.17 21.74
CA GLN A 398 20.36 2.51 21.59
C GLN A 398 20.23 1.09 21.03
N GLN A 399 19.19 0.34 21.44
CA GLN A 399 18.91 -0.99 20.90
C GLN A 399 18.52 -0.91 19.41
N VAL A 400 17.70 0.08 19.03
CA VAL A 400 17.32 0.34 17.62
C VAL A 400 18.54 0.63 16.77
N LEU A 401 19.43 1.53 17.20
CA LEU A 401 20.65 1.88 16.48
C LEU A 401 21.56 0.66 16.30
N SER A 402 21.77 -0.12 17.36
CA SER A 402 22.55 -1.36 17.30
C SER A 402 21.91 -2.39 16.34
N LEU A 403 20.59 -2.49 16.30
CA LEU A 403 19.90 -3.36 15.37
C LEU A 403 20.06 -2.87 13.92
N CYS A 404 19.91 -1.58 13.69
CA CYS A 404 20.07 -0.95 12.37
C CYS A 404 21.50 -1.11 11.79
N GLU A 405 22.53 -1.07 12.64
CA GLU A 405 23.92 -1.33 12.24
C GLU A 405 24.13 -2.76 11.72
N ARG A 406 23.45 -3.74 12.31
CA ARG A 406 23.49 -5.15 11.85
C ARG A 406 22.82 -5.36 10.47
N PHE A 407 21.87 -4.50 10.11
CA PHE A 407 21.09 -4.56 8.88
C PHE A 407 21.18 -3.24 8.10
N PRO A 408 22.35 -2.90 7.54
CA PRO A 408 22.59 -1.61 6.91
C PRO A 408 21.71 -1.43 5.65
N LEU A 409 21.00 -0.28 5.58
CA LEU A 409 20.20 0.09 4.42
C LEU A 409 21.07 0.82 3.39
N TYR A 410 21.04 0.35 2.13
CA TYR A 410 21.75 0.95 1.01
C TYR A 410 23.23 1.24 1.31
N PRO A 411 24.02 0.24 1.73
CA PRO A 411 25.43 0.44 2.10
C PRO A 411 26.26 0.98 0.94
N GLU A 412 25.82 0.79 -0.30
CA GLU A 412 26.47 1.25 -1.52
C GLU A 412 26.14 2.72 -1.89
N ILE A 413 25.25 3.38 -1.17
CA ILE A 413 24.91 4.79 -1.40
C ILE A 413 25.75 5.65 -0.45
N GLU A 414 26.67 6.41 -1.03
CA GLU A 414 27.47 7.42 -0.32
C GLU A 414 26.93 8.81 -0.60
N MET A 415 26.71 9.61 0.46
CA MET A 415 26.27 11.00 0.37
C MET A 415 27.10 11.92 1.26
#